data_c28e56ea2147faf442552e24426617d8
#
_entry.id   c28e56ea2147faf442552e24426617d8
#
_cell.length_a   1.000
_cell.length_b   1.000
_cell.length_c   1.000
_cell.angle_alpha   90.00
_cell.angle_beta   90.00
_cell.angle_gamma   90.00
#
_symmetry.space_group_name_H-M   'P 1'
#
loop_
_entity.id
_entity.type
_entity.pdbx_description
1 polymer ?
#
loop_
_entity_poly.entity_id
_entity_poly.type
_entity_poly.pdbx_seq_one_letter_code
_entity_poly.pdbx_strand_id
1 'polypeptide(L)'
;DEIGSAIHAAYAEAEKVKEDVRAKGEETLRYIDEHDMLGIVLAGRPYHLDPEINHGLPELINSYKIAVFTEDSVAHLGKVERPLIVSDQWMYHSRLYKAANYVKTCDNLELIQLNSFGCGLDAVTTDCVNDILTKSGKIYTVLKIDEVSNLGAARIRIRSLISAVNSRHEQHYKTCPSSSAINRIEFTKEMKKDYTVLAPQMSPIHFDLLAPAFKCMGINIEILPDATKETIDVGLKYVN
;
A
#
# COMPACT_ATOMS: atom_id res chain seq x y z
N ASP A 1 -12.60 -25.40 30.58
CA ASP A 1 -12.34 -24.05 31.07
C ASP A 1 -13.18 -23.05 30.29
N GLU A 2 -14.10 -22.36 30.95
CA GLU A 2 -15.07 -21.43 30.34
C GLU A 2 -14.40 -20.30 29.59
N ILE A 3 -13.32 -19.75 30.15
CA ILE A 3 -12.52 -18.70 29.48
C ILE A 3 -11.89 -19.22 28.16
N GLY A 4 -11.33 -20.41 28.21
CA GLY A 4 -10.75 -21.03 27.00
C GLY A 4 -11.78 -21.23 25.90
N SER A 5 -12.97 -21.72 26.26
CA SER A 5 -14.08 -21.91 25.31
C SER A 5 -14.56 -20.58 24.71
N ALA A 6 -14.67 -19.53 25.52
CA ALA A 6 -15.07 -18.20 25.07
C ALA A 6 -14.03 -17.60 24.11
N ILE A 7 -12.73 -17.75 24.39
CA ILE A 7 -11.65 -17.31 23.50
C ILE A 7 -11.72 -18.03 22.15
N HIS A 8 -11.87 -19.36 22.15
CA HIS A 8 -11.98 -20.13 20.92
C HIS A 8 -13.20 -19.71 20.08
N ALA A 9 -14.35 -19.51 20.73
CA ALA A 9 -15.56 -19.05 20.03
C ALA A 9 -15.37 -17.66 19.41
N ALA A 10 -14.72 -16.71 20.12
CA ALA A 10 -14.45 -15.38 19.62
C ALA A 10 -13.50 -15.41 18.39
N TYR A 11 -12.44 -16.19 18.43
CA TYR A 11 -11.54 -16.34 17.28
C TYR A 11 -12.22 -17.02 16.08
N ALA A 12 -13.05 -18.03 16.32
CA ALA A 12 -13.81 -18.68 15.27
C ALA A 12 -14.77 -17.71 14.56
N GLU A 13 -15.47 -16.87 15.33
CA GLU A 13 -16.34 -15.85 14.75
C GLU A 13 -15.56 -14.76 14.00
N ALA A 14 -14.41 -14.35 14.50
CA ALA A 14 -13.54 -13.40 13.81
C ALA A 14 -13.04 -13.94 12.46
N GLU A 15 -12.70 -15.23 12.36
CA GLU A 15 -12.34 -15.84 11.09
C GLU A 15 -13.53 -15.94 10.13
N LYS A 16 -14.71 -16.30 10.65
CA LYS A 16 -15.94 -16.35 9.84
C LYS A 16 -16.26 -14.99 9.22
N VAL A 17 -16.15 -13.89 9.97
CA VAL A 17 -16.34 -12.54 9.43
C VAL A 17 -15.39 -12.26 8.27
N LYS A 18 -14.12 -12.67 8.37
CA LYS A 18 -13.17 -12.52 7.26
C LYS A 18 -13.57 -13.35 6.03
N GLU A 19 -14.06 -14.55 6.25
CA GLU A 19 -14.55 -15.43 5.17
C GLU A 19 -15.78 -14.82 4.49
N ASP A 20 -16.72 -14.29 5.25
CA ASP A 20 -17.93 -13.63 4.73
C ASP A 20 -17.56 -12.38 3.88
N VAL A 21 -16.60 -11.56 4.33
CA VAL A 21 -16.10 -10.40 3.58
C VAL A 21 -15.46 -10.84 2.25
N ARG A 22 -14.62 -11.87 2.28
CA ARG A 22 -13.97 -12.43 1.06
C ARG A 22 -15.00 -13.00 0.10
N ALA A 23 -15.94 -13.80 0.59
CA ALA A 23 -17.01 -14.39 -0.21
C ALA A 23 -17.85 -13.30 -0.88
N LYS A 24 -18.16 -12.20 -0.15
CA LYS A 24 -18.88 -11.06 -0.72
C LYS A 24 -18.05 -10.32 -1.77
N GLY A 25 -16.74 -10.19 -1.56
CA GLY A 25 -15.83 -9.65 -2.57
C GLY A 25 -15.85 -10.45 -3.85
N GLU A 26 -15.73 -11.77 -3.76
CA GLU A 26 -15.76 -12.67 -4.93
C GLU A 26 -17.12 -12.69 -5.63
N GLU A 27 -18.23 -12.64 -4.87
CA GLU A 27 -19.57 -12.49 -5.45
C GLU A 27 -19.69 -11.20 -6.26
N THR A 28 -19.19 -10.09 -5.69
CA THR A 28 -19.23 -8.79 -6.36
C THR A 28 -18.32 -8.73 -7.59
N LEU A 29 -17.15 -9.41 -7.55
CA LEU A 29 -16.28 -9.55 -8.73
C LEU A 29 -17.01 -10.26 -9.88
N ARG A 30 -17.66 -11.38 -9.59
CA ARG A 30 -18.48 -12.07 -10.60
C ARG A 30 -19.60 -11.17 -11.16
N TYR A 31 -20.24 -10.41 -10.29
CA TYR A 31 -21.30 -9.51 -10.70
C TYR A 31 -20.82 -8.40 -11.66
N ILE A 32 -19.68 -7.77 -11.38
CA ILE A 32 -19.12 -6.75 -12.28
C ILE A 32 -18.65 -7.34 -13.61
N ASP A 33 -18.12 -8.56 -13.62
CA ASP A 33 -17.73 -9.27 -14.85
C ASP A 33 -18.94 -9.61 -15.72
N GLU A 34 -20.02 -10.12 -15.12
CA GLU A 34 -21.26 -10.49 -15.82
C GLU A 34 -22.01 -9.29 -16.40
N HIS A 35 -21.84 -8.11 -15.81
CA HIS A 35 -22.56 -6.90 -16.19
C HIS A 35 -21.70 -5.85 -16.90
N ASP A 36 -20.44 -6.19 -17.23
CA ASP A 36 -19.46 -5.26 -17.84
C ASP A 36 -19.34 -3.95 -17.06
N MET A 37 -19.23 -4.05 -15.76
CA MET A 37 -19.15 -2.92 -14.84
C MET A 37 -17.73 -2.67 -14.35
N LEU A 38 -17.41 -1.42 -14.08
CA LEU A 38 -16.19 -1.02 -13.38
C LEU A 38 -16.32 -1.25 -11.86
N GLY A 39 -15.27 -1.75 -11.24
CA GLY A 39 -15.11 -1.83 -9.80
C GLY A 39 -13.96 -0.94 -9.32
N ILE A 40 -14.10 -0.41 -8.11
CA ILE A 40 -13.04 0.34 -7.42
C ILE A 40 -12.76 -0.30 -6.07
N VAL A 41 -11.50 -0.67 -5.85
CA VAL A 41 -11.01 -1.09 -4.54
C VAL A 41 -10.58 0.15 -3.75
N LEU A 42 -11.30 0.44 -2.66
CA LEU A 42 -10.88 1.43 -1.67
C LEU A 42 -9.86 0.77 -0.73
N ALA A 43 -8.63 1.16 -0.91
CA ALA A 43 -7.49 0.62 -0.15
C ALA A 43 -7.01 1.64 0.86
N GLY A 44 -6.74 1.20 2.08
CA GLY A 44 -6.29 2.09 3.13
C GLY A 44 -6.12 1.33 4.45
N ARG A 45 -6.15 2.07 5.53
CA ARG A 45 -6.17 1.46 6.86
C ARG A 45 -7.60 1.04 7.23
N PRO A 46 -7.78 0.06 8.14
CA PRO A 46 -9.12 -0.41 8.50
C PRO A 46 -10.08 0.70 8.92
N TYR A 47 -9.61 1.73 9.61
CA TYR A 47 -10.46 2.84 10.06
C TYR A 47 -10.95 3.73 8.91
N HIS A 48 -10.33 3.69 7.72
CA HIS A 48 -10.82 4.42 6.55
C HIS A 48 -12.17 3.89 6.03
N LEU A 49 -12.61 2.71 6.50
CA LEU A 49 -13.92 2.16 6.14
C LEU A 49 -15.06 2.74 6.99
N ASP A 50 -14.73 3.41 8.09
CA ASP A 50 -15.72 4.07 8.94
C ASP A 50 -16.38 5.24 8.19
N PRO A 51 -17.72 5.31 8.09
CA PRO A 51 -18.44 6.37 7.36
C PRO A 51 -18.14 7.78 7.85
N GLU A 52 -17.89 7.96 9.14
CA GLU A 52 -17.54 9.27 9.71
C GLU A 52 -16.14 9.71 9.26
N ILE A 53 -15.23 8.76 9.01
CA ILE A 53 -13.87 9.04 8.58
C ILE A 53 -13.78 9.21 7.07
N ASN A 54 -14.48 8.38 6.29
CA ASN A 54 -14.42 8.44 4.82
C ASN A 54 -15.41 9.46 4.22
N HIS A 55 -16.25 10.09 5.04
CA HIS A 55 -17.18 11.14 4.63
C HIS A 55 -18.13 10.76 3.49
N GLY A 56 -18.48 9.47 3.35
CA GLY A 56 -19.39 9.00 2.29
C GLY A 56 -18.71 8.79 0.93
N LEU A 57 -17.41 8.51 0.89
CA LEU A 57 -16.70 8.18 -0.36
C LEU A 57 -17.26 6.94 -1.07
N PRO A 58 -17.61 5.83 -0.38
CA PRO A 58 -18.20 4.67 -1.02
C PRO A 58 -19.51 5.02 -1.73
N GLU A 59 -20.40 5.81 -1.08
CA GLU A 59 -21.66 6.26 -1.63
C GLU A 59 -21.46 7.17 -2.84
N LEU A 60 -20.46 8.05 -2.78
CA LEU A 60 -20.10 8.91 -3.90
C LEU A 60 -19.66 8.07 -5.12
N ILE A 61 -18.83 7.05 -4.93
CA ILE A 61 -18.39 6.15 -6.01
C ILE A 61 -19.57 5.35 -6.55
N ASN A 62 -20.42 4.78 -5.69
CA ASN A 62 -21.61 4.06 -6.07
C ASN A 62 -22.59 4.94 -6.87
N SER A 63 -22.64 6.24 -6.61
CA SER A 63 -23.50 7.18 -7.37
C SER A 63 -23.12 7.26 -8.86
N TYR A 64 -21.93 6.85 -9.24
CA TYR A 64 -21.47 6.71 -10.62
C TYR A 64 -21.72 5.31 -11.22
N LYS A 65 -22.48 4.45 -10.54
CA LYS A 65 -22.75 3.05 -10.93
C LYS A 65 -21.49 2.19 -10.98
N ILE A 66 -20.58 2.42 -10.07
CA ILE A 66 -19.31 1.68 -9.92
C ILE A 66 -19.40 0.86 -8.64
N ALA A 67 -19.04 -0.43 -8.71
CA ALA A 67 -18.96 -1.27 -7.53
C ALA A 67 -17.78 -0.88 -6.65
N VAL A 68 -17.97 -0.92 -5.33
CA VAL A 68 -16.94 -0.56 -4.35
C VAL A 68 -16.54 -1.80 -3.57
N PHE A 69 -15.25 -2.02 -3.49
CA PHE A 69 -14.62 -3.10 -2.73
C PHE A 69 -13.75 -2.51 -1.63
N THR A 70 -13.60 -3.24 -0.55
CA THR A 70 -12.55 -2.98 0.44
C THR A 70 -11.29 -3.79 0.10
N GLU A 71 -10.12 -3.37 0.53
CA GLU A 71 -8.89 -4.10 0.20
C GLU A 71 -8.88 -5.52 0.76
N ASP A 72 -9.51 -5.78 1.91
CA ASP A 72 -9.57 -7.09 2.53
C ASP A 72 -10.54 -8.05 1.84
N SER A 73 -11.51 -7.52 1.09
CA SER A 73 -12.43 -8.34 0.29
C SER A 73 -11.77 -8.98 -0.94
N VAL A 74 -10.63 -8.43 -1.40
CA VAL A 74 -9.94 -8.91 -2.61
C VAL A 74 -8.47 -9.28 -2.39
N ALA A 75 -7.85 -8.85 -1.29
CA ALA A 75 -6.43 -9.05 -1.05
C ALA A 75 -6.00 -10.53 -0.99
N HIS A 76 -6.89 -11.44 -0.62
CA HIS A 76 -6.61 -12.88 -0.58
C HIS A 76 -6.37 -13.48 -1.98
N LEU A 77 -6.86 -12.83 -3.03
CA LEU A 77 -6.68 -13.23 -4.43
C LEU A 77 -5.31 -12.78 -4.99
N GLY A 78 -4.63 -11.84 -4.33
CA GLY A 78 -3.33 -11.34 -4.75
C GLY A 78 -2.18 -11.86 -3.89
N LYS A 79 -0.96 -11.69 -4.42
CA LYS A 79 0.29 -12.05 -3.72
C LYS A 79 1.23 -10.85 -3.68
N VAL A 80 1.98 -10.70 -2.58
CA VAL A 80 3.06 -9.71 -2.53
C VAL A 80 4.25 -10.23 -3.32
N GLU A 81 4.66 -9.48 -4.34
CA GLU A 81 5.88 -9.75 -5.08
C GLU A 81 7.08 -9.14 -4.35
N ARG A 82 8.08 -9.94 -4.10
CA ARG A 82 9.30 -9.56 -3.37
C ARG A 82 10.54 -9.68 -4.24
N PRO A 83 11.60 -8.91 -3.96
CA PRO A 83 11.74 -7.95 -2.87
C PRO A 83 10.98 -6.63 -3.11
N LEU A 84 10.52 -5.99 -2.02
CA LEU A 84 9.95 -4.66 -2.00
C LEU A 84 11.04 -3.60 -1.78
N ILE A 85 10.76 -2.33 -2.10
CA ILE A 85 11.65 -1.19 -1.78
C ILE A 85 11.92 -1.14 -0.28
N VAL A 86 10.85 -1.21 0.51
CA VAL A 86 10.92 -1.30 1.97
C VAL A 86 10.23 -2.59 2.42
N SER A 87 10.83 -3.29 3.37
CA SER A 87 10.26 -4.53 3.91
C SER A 87 8.89 -4.30 4.54
N ASP A 88 7.92 -5.11 4.18
CA ASP A 88 6.56 -5.06 4.72
C ASP A 88 6.53 -5.79 6.08
N GLN A 89 6.72 -5.05 7.15
CA GLN A 89 6.71 -5.58 8.51
C GLN A 89 5.29 -5.68 9.10
N TRP A 90 4.31 -5.01 8.51
CA TRP A 90 2.96 -4.89 9.05
C TRP A 90 1.93 -5.50 8.13
N MET A 91 1.00 -6.22 8.73
CA MET A 91 -0.05 -6.96 8.02
C MET A 91 -0.90 -6.09 7.08
N TYR A 92 -1.24 -4.86 7.50
CA TYR A 92 -2.06 -3.97 6.68
C TYR A 92 -1.35 -3.50 5.41
N HIS A 93 -0.06 -3.23 5.48
CA HIS A 93 0.74 -2.88 4.30
C HIS A 93 0.81 -4.05 3.32
N SER A 94 1.12 -5.25 3.81
CA SER A 94 1.11 -6.46 2.99
C SER A 94 -0.25 -6.70 2.34
N ARG A 95 -1.35 -6.39 3.04
CA ARG A 95 -2.71 -6.53 2.51
C ARG A 95 -2.99 -5.52 1.38
N LEU A 96 -2.55 -4.26 1.52
CA LEU A 96 -2.62 -3.26 0.45
C LEU A 96 -1.84 -3.70 -0.80
N TYR A 97 -0.62 -4.21 -0.62
CA TYR A 97 0.19 -4.70 -1.74
C TYR A 97 -0.42 -5.92 -2.43
N LYS A 98 -1.04 -6.83 -1.66
CA LYS A 98 -1.79 -7.95 -2.23
C LYS A 98 -2.96 -7.47 -3.07
N ALA A 99 -3.77 -6.55 -2.55
CA ALA A 99 -4.90 -5.97 -3.27
C ALA A 99 -4.43 -5.28 -4.56
N ALA A 100 -3.37 -4.46 -4.52
CA ALA A 100 -2.80 -3.81 -5.69
C ALA A 100 -2.29 -4.82 -6.73
N ASN A 101 -1.61 -5.89 -6.29
CA ASN A 101 -1.14 -6.95 -7.18
C ASN A 101 -2.29 -7.76 -7.80
N TYR A 102 -3.43 -7.86 -7.14
CA TYR A 102 -4.63 -8.44 -7.74
C TYR A 102 -5.25 -7.49 -8.75
N VAL A 103 -5.48 -6.23 -8.39
CA VAL A 103 -6.08 -5.21 -9.25
C VAL A 103 -5.32 -5.05 -10.57
N LYS A 104 -3.99 -5.13 -10.56
CA LYS A 104 -3.21 -5.02 -11.81
C LYS A 104 -3.48 -6.12 -12.83
N THR A 105 -4.09 -7.24 -12.40
CA THR A 105 -4.43 -8.37 -13.28
C THR A 105 -5.86 -8.32 -13.83
N CYS A 106 -6.68 -7.37 -13.39
CA CYS A 106 -8.09 -7.23 -13.77
C CYS A 106 -8.28 -5.98 -14.62
N ASP A 107 -8.89 -6.09 -15.78
CA ASP A 107 -9.09 -4.95 -16.69
C ASP A 107 -10.18 -4.00 -16.18
N ASN A 108 -11.23 -4.53 -15.54
CA ASN A 108 -12.39 -3.78 -15.03
C ASN A 108 -12.30 -3.39 -13.55
N LEU A 109 -11.11 -3.44 -12.95
CA LEU A 109 -10.93 -3.11 -11.54
C LEU A 109 -9.82 -2.06 -11.39
N GLU A 110 -10.11 -0.97 -10.70
CA GLU A 110 -9.14 0.07 -10.35
C GLU A 110 -8.97 0.19 -8.83
N LEU A 111 -7.91 0.84 -8.39
CA LEU A 111 -7.63 1.04 -6.98
C LEU A 111 -7.51 2.53 -6.64
N ILE A 112 -8.24 2.93 -5.60
CA ILE A 112 -8.08 4.25 -4.96
C ILE A 112 -7.51 4.02 -3.57
N GLN A 113 -6.34 4.59 -3.32
CA GLN A 113 -5.74 4.54 -2.00
C GLN A 113 -6.20 5.74 -1.16
N LEU A 114 -6.71 5.43 0.03
CA LEU A 114 -7.03 6.42 1.05
C LEU A 114 -5.82 6.65 1.94
N ASN A 115 -5.48 7.89 2.17
CA ASN A 115 -4.32 8.29 2.94
C ASN A 115 -4.72 9.39 3.93
N SER A 116 -4.32 9.27 5.19
CA SER A 116 -4.56 10.27 6.23
C SER A 116 -3.30 11.07 6.49
N PHE A 117 -3.38 12.40 6.34
CA PHE A 117 -2.31 13.34 6.71
C PHE A 117 -0.91 12.98 6.20
N GLY A 118 0.12 13.47 6.88
CA GLY A 118 1.53 13.17 6.64
C GLY A 118 2.04 11.95 7.43
N CYS A 119 1.29 10.86 7.50
CA CYS A 119 1.78 9.64 8.14
C CYS A 119 2.94 9.05 7.34
N GLY A 120 4.13 8.97 7.93
CA GLY A 120 5.32 8.45 7.25
C GLY A 120 5.17 7.02 6.74
N LEU A 121 4.39 6.20 7.41
CA LEU A 121 4.09 4.83 6.95
C LEU A 121 3.20 4.81 5.72
N ASP A 122 2.24 5.73 5.63
CA ASP A 122 1.40 5.86 4.45
C ASP A 122 2.20 6.39 3.26
N ALA A 123 3.21 7.22 3.47
CA ALA A 123 4.12 7.65 2.40
C ALA A 123 4.82 6.45 1.74
N VAL A 124 5.38 5.53 2.54
CA VAL A 124 6.01 4.31 2.02
C VAL A 124 5.00 3.41 1.30
N THR A 125 3.79 3.25 1.85
CA THR A 125 2.77 2.41 1.20
C THR A 125 2.25 3.01 -0.09
N THR A 126 2.10 4.34 -0.16
CA THR A 126 1.68 5.02 -1.39
C THR A 126 2.70 4.82 -2.51
N ASP A 127 3.99 4.94 -2.22
CA ASP A 127 5.05 4.72 -3.21
C ASP A 127 5.06 3.27 -3.71
N CYS A 128 4.96 2.30 -2.80
CA CYS A 128 4.93 0.89 -3.18
C CYS A 128 3.69 0.53 -4.01
N VAL A 129 2.50 1.01 -3.63
CA VAL A 129 1.27 0.75 -4.39
C VAL A 129 1.30 1.45 -5.75
N ASN A 130 1.82 2.68 -5.81
CA ASN A 130 2.03 3.39 -7.06
C ASN A 130 2.92 2.58 -8.02
N ASP A 131 4.05 2.09 -7.54
CA ASP A 131 4.97 1.25 -8.32
C ASP A 131 4.30 -0.03 -8.84
N ILE A 132 3.55 -0.73 -7.98
CA ILE A 132 2.84 -1.95 -8.37
C ILE A 132 1.87 -1.68 -9.52
N LEU A 133 1.08 -0.61 -9.42
CA LEU A 133 0.03 -0.30 -10.38
C LEU A 133 0.61 0.30 -11.68
N THR A 134 1.48 1.29 -11.59
CA THR A 134 1.97 2.04 -12.77
C THR A 134 2.91 1.21 -13.63
N LYS A 135 3.74 0.32 -13.05
CA LYS A 135 4.55 -0.63 -13.82
C LYS A 135 3.71 -1.58 -14.68
N SER A 136 2.47 -1.82 -14.31
CA SER A 136 1.52 -2.64 -15.05
C SER A 136 0.60 -1.83 -15.96
N GLY A 137 0.79 -0.52 -16.04
CA GLY A 137 -0.03 0.37 -16.86
C GLY A 137 -1.37 0.77 -16.22
N LYS A 138 -1.61 0.42 -14.96
CA LYS A 138 -2.80 0.87 -14.22
C LYS A 138 -2.69 2.34 -13.79
N ILE A 139 -3.84 2.96 -13.53
CA ILE A 139 -3.89 4.32 -13.01
C ILE A 139 -3.79 4.28 -11.50
N TYR A 140 -2.80 4.98 -10.94
CA TYR A 140 -2.73 5.16 -9.51
C TYR A 140 -3.48 6.41 -9.07
N THR A 141 -4.41 6.23 -8.13
CA THR A 141 -5.18 7.34 -7.56
C THR A 141 -5.11 7.29 -6.04
N VAL A 142 -4.70 8.41 -5.44
CA VAL A 142 -4.69 8.59 -3.98
C VAL A 142 -5.64 9.72 -3.59
N LEU A 143 -6.43 9.48 -2.55
CA LEU A 143 -7.30 10.48 -1.93
C LEU A 143 -6.80 10.73 -0.51
N LYS A 144 -6.51 11.99 -0.19
CA LYS A 144 -6.22 12.39 1.17
C LYS A 144 -7.54 12.60 1.91
N ILE A 145 -7.66 11.91 3.04
CA ILE A 145 -8.75 12.10 3.98
C ILE A 145 -8.21 12.97 5.10
N ASP A 146 -8.88 14.06 5.37
CA ASP A 146 -8.60 14.97 6.46
C ASP A 146 -9.88 15.26 7.29
N GLU A 147 -9.78 16.12 8.28
CA GLU A 147 -10.91 16.49 9.15
C GLU A 147 -12.00 17.28 8.44
N VAL A 148 -11.74 17.74 7.22
CA VAL A 148 -12.68 18.54 6.45
C VAL A 148 -13.56 17.63 5.60
N SER A 149 -14.84 17.56 5.91
CA SER A 149 -15.85 16.75 5.23
C SER A 149 -16.21 17.21 3.79
N ASN A 150 -15.31 17.93 3.11
CA ASN A 150 -15.55 18.42 1.76
C ASN A 150 -15.10 17.42 0.69
N LEU A 151 -16.06 16.71 0.12
CA LEU A 151 -15.83 15.77 -0.97
C LEU A 151 -15.55 16.41 -2.34
N GLY A 152 -15.45 17.72 -2.45
CA GLY A 152 -15.24 18.41 -3.72
C GLY A 152 -13.99 17.95 -4.46
N ALA A 153 -12.84 17.94 -3.78
CA ALA A 153 -11.57 17.48 -4.34
C ALA A 153 -11.61 15.98 -4.69
N ALA A 154 -12.18 15.16 -3.81
CA ALA A 154 -12.36 13.73 -4.05
C ALA A 154 -13.23 13.47 -5.27
N ARG A 155 -14.33 14.18 -5.40
CA ARG A 155 -15.24 14.10 -6.56
C ARG A 155 -14.53 14.39 -7.88
N ILE A 156 -13.71 15.43 -7.92
CA ILE A 156 -12.94 15.78 -9.12
C ILE A 156 -11.96 14.65 -9.47
N ARG A 157 -11.20 14.13 -8.49
CA ARG A 157 -10.24 13.05 -8.72
C ARG A 157 -10.92 11.75 -9.17
N ILE A 158 -12.04 11.37 -8.55
CA ILE A 158 -12.81 10.18 -8.95
C ILE A 158 -13.33 10.34 -10.38
N ARG A 159 -13.88 11.49 -10.73
CA ARG A 159 -14.35 11.76 -12.11
C ARG A 159 -13.21 11.73 -13.12
N SER A 160 -12.04 12.25 -12.77
CA SER A 160 -10.85 12.18 -13.62
C SER A 160 -10.39 10.74 -13.84
N LEU A 161 -10.40 9.93 -12.79
CA LEU A 161 -10.11 8.49 -12.91
C LEU A 161 -11.08 7.80 -13.85
N ILE A 162 -12.38 7.99 -13.63
CA ILE A 162 -13.43 7.40 -14.48
C ILE A 162 -13.27 7.82 -15.96
N SER A 163 -13.01 9.10 -16.20
CA SER A 163 -12.79 9.61 -17.55
C SER A 163 -11.54 8.98 -18.19
N ALA A 164 -10.46 8.84 -17.45
CA ALA A 164 -9.24 8.22 -17.95
C ALA A 164 -9.42 6.71 -18.23
N VAL A 165 -10.15 5.99 -17.38
CA VAL A 165 -10.49 4.58 -17.60
C VAL A 165 -11.34 4.43 -18.86
N ASN A 166 -12.39 5.24 -19.01
CA ASN A 166 -13.25 5.20 -20.21
C ASN A 166 -12.47 5.50 -21.49
N SER A 167 -11.60 6.53 -21.49
CA SER A 167 -10.74 6.84 -22.64
C SER A 167 -9.80 5.70 -23.00
N ARG A 168 -9.26 4.99 -22.00
CA ARG A 168 -8.43 3.78 -22.22
C ARG A 168 -9.24 2.63 -22.83
N HIS A 169 -10.49 2.43 -22.36
CA HIS A 169 -11.41 1.45 -22.91
C HIS A 169 -11.72 1.73 -24.39
N GLU A 170 -12.06 2.98 -24.72
CA GLU A 170 -12.30 3.42 -26.11
C GLU A 170 -11.08 3.23 -27.01
N GLN A 171 -9.87 3.41 -26.47
CA GLN A 171 -8.62 3.21 -27.18
C GLN A 171 -8.13 1.74 -27.22
N HIS A 172 -8.91 0.82 -26.65
CA HIS A 172 -8.53 -0.59 -26.49
C HIS A 172 -7.19 -0.79 -25.78
N TYR A 173 -6.86 0.13 -24.86
CA TYR A 173 -5.65 0.04 -24.06
C TYR A 173 -5.70 -1.19 -23.16
N LYS A 174 -4.67 -2.04 -23.27
CA LYS A 174 -4.54 -3.21 -22.39
C LYS A 174 -3.45 -2.98 -21.38
N THR A 175 -3.77 -3.27 -20.13
CA THR A 175 -2.76 -3.36 -19.08
C THR A 175 -1.86 -4.57 -19.33
N CYS A 176 -0.58 -4.43 -19.02
CA CYS A 176 0.36 -5.53 -19.13
C CYS A 176 0.90 -5.82 -17.71
N PRO A 177 0.33 -6.79 -16.99
CA PRO A 177 0.80 -7.14 -15.67
C PRO A 177 2.29 -7.45 -15.69
N SER A 178 3.09 -6.60 -15.07
CA SER A 178 4.53 -6.77 -14.94
C SER A 178 4.91 -6.99 -13.48
N SER A 179 6.07 -7.63 -13.25
CA SER A 179 6.56 -7.81 -11.89
C SER A 179 6.90 -6.46 -11.26
N SER A 180 6.39 -6.22 -10.06
CA SER A 180 6.72 -5.08 -9.24
C SER A 180 7.95 -5.31 -8.36
N ALA A 181 8.48 -6.55 -8.33
CA ALA A 181 9.69 -6.87 -7.60
C ALA A 181 10.85 -6.01 -8.08
N ILE A 182 11.63 -5.49 -7.13
CA ILE A 182 12.81 -4.68 -7.45
C ILE A 182 14.05 -5.57 -7.56
N ASN A 183 14.93 -5.20 -8.48
CA ASN A 183 16.25 -5.82 -8.53
C ASN A 183 17.13 -5.22 -7.42
N ARG A 184 17.19 -5.88 -6.28
CA ARG A 184 17.94 -5.44 -5.11
C ARG A 184 19.33 -6.05 -5.15
N ILE A 185 20.35 -5.22 -4.99
CA ILE A 185 21.72 -5.72 -4.77
C ILE A 185 21.78 -6.26 -3.34
N GLU A 186 22.02 -7.56 -3.20
CA GLU A 186 22.19 -8.19 -1.90
C GLU A 186 23.60 -7.93 -1.36
N PHE A 187 23.69 -7.59 -0.08
CA PHE A 187 24.97 -7.42 0.60
C PHE A 187 25.58 -8.80 0.88
N THR A 188 26.62 -9.15 0.14
CA THR A 188 27.29 -10.45 0.24
C THR A 188 28.42 -10.46 1.28
N LYS A 189 28.91 -11.66 1.60
CA LYS A 189 30.05 -11.80 2.53
C LYS A 189 31.35 -11.17 2.01
N GLU A 190 31.52 -11.18 0.68
CA GLU A 190 32.68 -10.61 -0.01
C GLU A 190 32.66 -9.07 0.10
N MET A 191 31.51 -8.47 -0.01
CA MET A 191 31.34 -7.02 0.13
C MET A 191 31.75 -6.46 1.49
N LYS A 192 31.80 -7.28 2.53
CA LYS A 192 32.27 -6.85 3.86
C LYS A 192 33.71 -6.30 3.84
N LYS A 193 34.54 -6.73 2.88
CA LYS A 193 35.92 -6.30 2.78
C LYS A 193 36.08 -4.99 2.03
N ASP A 194 35.27 -4.78 1.00
CA ASP A 194 35.48 -3.72 0.03
C ASP A 194 34.49 -2.56 0.19
N TYR A 195 33.41 -2.77 0.95
CA TYR A 195 32.37 -1.78 1.15
C TYR A 195 32.35 -1.22 2.58
N THR A 196 32.05 0.05 2.70
CA THR A 196 31.75 0.71 3.98
C THR A 196 30.24 0.90 4.11
N VAL A 197 29.68 0.41 5.20
CA VAL A 197 28.27 0.64 5.55
C VAL A 197 28.17 2.02 6.21
N LEU A 198 27.45 2.93 5.60
CA LEU A 198 27.12 4.23 6.19
C LEU A 198 25.88 4.09 7.06
N ALA A 199 25.97 4.45 8.33
CA ALA A 199 24.86 4.42 9.27
C ALA A 199 24.49 5.85 9.70
N PRO A 200 23.25 6.33 9.43
CA PRO A 200 22.83 7.62 9.92
C PRO A 200 22.75 7.60 11.45
N GLN A 201 23.18 8.68 12.09
CA GLN A 201 23.10 8.82 13.54
C GLN A 201 21.64 8.98 13.98
N MET A 202 21.12 7.98 14.67
CA MET A 202 19.76 8.00 15.20
C MET A 202 19.72 8.17 16.73
N SER A 203 20.74 7.70 17.42
CA SER A 203 20.87 7.82 18.87
C SER A 203 22.33 7.53 19.26
N PRO A 204 23.09 8.52 19.73
CA PRO A 204 24.52 8.37 20.03
C PRO A 204 24.83 7.18 20.93
N ILE A 205 24.09 7.04 22.04
CA ILE A 205 24.31 5.97 23.01
C ILE A 205 24.18 4.55 22.40
N HIS A 206 23.28 4.36 21.43
CA HIS A 206 23.11 3.07 20.76
C HIS A 206 24.16 2.86 19.69
N PHE A 207 24.48 3.90 18.92
CA PHE A 207 25.40 3.78 17.79
C PHE A 207 26.86 3.67 18.26
N ASP A 208 27.20 4.23 19.42
CA ASP A 208 28.51 4.01 20.07
C ASP A 208 28.76 2.53 20.42
N LEU A 209 27.69 1.78 20.70
CA LEU A 209 27.77 0.33 20.94
C LEU A 209 27.69 -0.48 19.65
N LEU A 210 26.89 -0.04 18.69
CA LEU A 210 26.68 -0.76 17.41
C LEU A 210 27.97 -0.75 16.55
N ALA A 211 28.66 0.38 16.45
CA ALA A 211 29.84 0.47 15.61
C ALA A 211 30.94 -0.54 15.98
N PRO A 212 31.36 -0.71 17.26
CA PRO A 212 32.26 -1.77 17.65
C PRO A 212 31.72 -3.18 17.37
N ALA A 213 30.41 -3.41 17.61
CA ALA A 213 29.82 -4.72 17.37
C ALA A 213 29.89 -5.11 15.89
N PHE A 214 29.55 -4.21 14.97
CA PHE A 214 29.66 -4.45 13.53
C PHE A 214 31.11 -4.67 13.09
N LYS A 215 32.06 -3.89 13.65
CA LYS A 215 33.51 -4.11 13.38
C LYS A 215 33.97 -5.47 13.83
N CYS A 216 33.51 -5.95 14.98
CA CYS A 216 33.82 -7.32 15.46
C CYS A 216 33.27 -8.40 14.52
N MET A 217 32.17 -8.10 13.78
CA MET A 217 31.62 -8.99 12.76
C MET A 217 32.34 -8.88 11.40
N GLY A 218 33.39 -8.09 11.31
CA GLY A 218 34.17 -7.86 10.09
C GLY A 218 33.47 -6.96 9.08
N ILE A 219 32.54 -6.12 9.54
CA ILE A 219 31.84 -5.14 8.71
C ILE A 219 32.49 -3.76 8.93
N ASN A 220 32.94 -3.16 7.85
CA ASN A 220 33.42 -1.78 7.90
C ASN A 220 32.19 -0.84 7.97
N ILE A 221 32.06 -0.11 9.08
CA ILE A 221 30.94 0.79 9.34
C ILE A 221 31.43 2.17 9.72
N GLU A 222 30.78 3.18 9.18
CA GLU A 222 30.98 4.59 9.53
C GLU A 222 29.64 5.16 10.01
N ILE A 223 29.64 5.70 11.23
CA ILE A 223 28.49 6.40 11.78
C ILE A 223 28.57 7.85 11.28
N LEU A 224 27.53 8.29 10.57
CA LEU A 224 27.45 9.66 10.06
C LEU A 224 27.24 10.63 11.22
N PRO A 225 27.72 11.87 11.10
CA PRO A 225 27.49 12.90 12.12
C PRO A 225 26.00 13.25 12.24
N ASP A 226 25.64 13.93 13.32
CA ASP A 226 24.29 14.44 13.52
C ASP A 226 23.85 15.34 12.35
N ALA A 227 22.56 15.23 11.99
CA ALA A 227 21.99 16.03 10.92
C ALA A 227 22.01 17.53 11.26
N THR A 228 22.57 18.33 10.38
CA THR A 228 22.59 19.78 10.46
C THR A 228 21.48 20.37 9.59
N LYS A 229 21.20 21.68 9.75
CA LYS A 229 20.28 22.38 8.86
C LYS A 229 20.71 22.26 7.39
N GLU A 230 21.99 22.33 7.09
CA GLU A 230 22.52 22.18 5.74
C GLU A 230 22.25 20.77 5.19
N THR A 231 22.43 19.74 6.00
CA THR A 231 22.11 18.35 5.64
C THR A 231 20.64 18.20 5.29
N ILE A 232 19.74 18.82 6.08
CA ILE A 232 18.30 18.82 5.84
C ILE A 232 17.96 19.56 4.55
N ASP A 233 18.52 20.77 4.36
CA ASP A 233 18.27 21.61 3.17
C ASP A 233 18.74 20.90 1.87
N VAL A 234 19.84 20.17 1.94
CA VAL A 234 20.31 19.33 0.81
C VAL A 234 19.39 18.14 0.59
N GLY A 235 19.00 17.44 1.66
CA GLY A 235 18.12 16.27 1.58
C GLY A 235 16.76 16.59 0.96
N LEU A 236 16.15 17.73 1.34
CA LEU A 236 14.86 18.18 0.82
C LEU A 236 14.84 18.42 -0.71
N LYS A 237 15.99 18.53 -1.36
CA LYS A 237 16.07 18.62 -2.83
C LYS A 237 15.80 17.29 -3.53
N TYR A 238 15.91 16.18 -2.81
CA TYR A 238 15.83 14.82 -3.34
C TYR A 238 14.68 14.01 -2.79
N VAL A 239 13.98 14.55 -1.80
CA VAL A 239 12.83 13.90 -1.15
C VAL A 239 11.62 14.82 -1.32
N ASN A 240 10.58 14.32 -2.02
CA ASN A 240 9.29 15.01 -2.18
C ASN A 240 8.32 14.63 -1.07
#